data_88203054c1063b2d4a133df9dd492811
#
_entry.id   88203054c1063b2d4a133df9dd492811
#
_cell.length_a   1.000
_cell.length_b   1.000
_cell.length_c   1.000
_cell.angle_alpha   90.00
_cell.angle_beta   90.00
_cell.angle_gamma   90.00
#
_symmetry.space_group_name_H-M   'P 1'
#
loop_
_entity.id
_entity.type
_entity.pdbx_description
1 polymer ?
#
loop_
_entity_poly.entity_id
_entity_poly.type
_entity_poly.pdbx_seq_one_letter_code
_entity_poly.pdbx_strand_id
1 'polypeptide(L)' 'MNKREYCESRESIAYYSGLNGLEIKGIEYGVNDYVYCVSGAWGGGKAFHRCKIQYTRKGEAFFRVHGYKIPLDECIKMGV' A
#
# COMPACT_ATOMS: atom_id res chain seq x y z
N MET A 1 0.91 -8.61 -17.75
CA MET A 1 1.33 -7.68 -16.67
C MET A 1 1.25 -8.42 -15.34
N ASN A 2 2.32 -8.45 -14.58
CA ASN A 2 2.31 -9.07 -13.25
C ASN A 2 1.77 -8.08 -12.20
N LYS A 3 1.57 -8.55 -10.97
CA LYS A 3 1.00 -7.70 -9.91
C LYS A 3 1.86 -6.47 -9.62
N ARG A 4 3.17 -6.62 -9.64
CA ARG A 4 4.08 -5.49 -9.42
C ARG A 4 3.92 -4.42 -10.49
N GLU A 5 3.94 -4.81 -11.76
CA GLU A 5 3.76 -3.88 -12.87
C GLU A 5 2.40 -3.21 -12.81
N TYR A 6 1.37 -3.98 -12.46
CA TYR A 6 0.04 -3.44 -12.30
C TYR A 6 -0.01 -2.35 -11.23
N CYS A 7 0.54 -2.63 -10.06
CA CYS A 7 0.57 -1.65 -8.97
C CYS A 7 1.39 -0.42 -9.34
N GLU A 8 2.51 -0.59 -9.99
CA GLU A 8 3.34 0.54 -10.43
C GLU A 8 2.61 1.40 -11.48
N SER A 9 1.88 0.78 -12.38
CA SER A 9 1.11 1.50 -13.40
C SER A 9 -0.10 2.21 -12.81
N ARG A 10 -0.55 1.82 -11.64
CA ARG A 10 -1.73 2.39 -11.00
C ARG A 10 -1.41 3.28 -9.81
N GLU A 11 -0.26 3.90 -9.82
CA GLU A 11 0.12 4.81 -8.73
C GLU A 11 -0.85 5.99 -8.54
N SER A 12 -1.74 6.21 -9.52
CA SER A 12 -2.82 7.19 -9.40
C SER A 12 -4.01 6.71 -8.57
N ILE A 13 -4.09 5.42 -8.23
CA ILE A 13 -5.22 4.89 -7.46
C ILE A 13 -5.16 5.31 -6.01
N ALA A 14 -4.03 5.10 -5.38
CA ALA A 14 -3.84 5.45 -3.99
C ALA A 14 -2.36 5.63 -3.71
N TYR A 15 -2.12 6.41 -2.69
CA TYR A 15 -0.77 6.77 -2.28
C TYR A 15 -0.75 7.02 -0.79
N TYR A 16 0.31 6.58 -0.15
CA TYR A 16 0.55 6.85 1.26
C TYR A 16 1.99 7.33 1.43
N SER A 17 2.15 8.50 2.02
CA SER A 17 3.46 9.03 2.37
C SER A 17 3.62 8.90 3.87
N GLY A 18 4.38 7.91 4.26
CA GLY A 18 4.53 7.58 5.66
C GLY A 18 5.69 8.26 6.35
N LEU A 19 5.95 7.80 7.55
CA LEU A 19 7.05 8.26 8.37
C LEU A 19 8.39 7.79 7.79
N ASN A 20 9.44 8.57 8.04
CA ASN A 20 10.82 8.20 7.67
C ASN A 20 11.04 7.98 6.16
N GLY A 21 10.32 8.74 5.33
CA GLY A 21 10.50 8.65 3.88
C GLY A 21 9.90 7.42 3.22
N LEU A 22 9.15 6.62 3.94
CA LEU A 22 8.45 5.48 3.35
C LEU A 22 7.30 5.98 2.49
N GLU A 23 7.34 5.63 1.22
CA GLU A 23 6.25 5.89 0.29
C GLU A 23 5.66 4.57 -0.17
N ILE A 24 4.34 4.52 -0.29
CA ILE A 24 3.62 3.36 -0.80
C ILE A 24 2.69 3.83 -1.90
N LYS A 25 2.84 3.27 -3.07
CA LYS A 25 2.11 3.67 -4.27
C LYS A 25 1.44 2.47 -4.91
N GLY A 26 0.52 2.75 -5.82
CA GLY A 26 -0.14 1.71 -6.59
C GLY A 26 -0.92 0.74 -5.73
N ILE A 27 -1.57 1.22 -4.70
CA ILE A 27 -2.28 0.36 -3.76
C ILE A 27 -3.55 -0.17 -4.43
N GLU A 28 -3.66 -1.48 -4.47
CA GLU A 28 -4.86 -2.16 -4.96
C GLU A 28 -5.61 -2.75 -3.76
N TYR A 29 -6.80 -2.25 -3.50
CA TYR A 29 -7.59 -2.65 -2.33
C TYR A 29 -8.41 -3.90 -2.58
N GLY A 30 -8.56 -4.70 -1.53
CA GLY A 30 -9.65 -5.67 -1.44
C GLY A 30 -9.61 -6.85 -2.38
N VAL A 31 -8.47 -7.18 -2.93
CA VAL A 31 -8.34 -8.35 -3.79
C VAL A 31 -8.06 -9.57 -2.91
N ASN A 32 -9.10 -10.39 -2.69
CA ASN A 32 -9.00 -11.60 -1.87
C ASN A 32 -8.43 -11.34 -0.46
N ASP A 33 -8.85 -10.25 0.17
CA ASP A 33 -8.39 -9.82 1.50
C ASP A 33 -6.89 -9.48 1.57
N TYR A 34 -6.31 -9.16 0.43
CA TYR A 34 -4.92 -8.70 0.36
C TYR A 34 -4.82 -7.32 -0.26
N VAL A 35 -3.81 -6.60 0.17
CA VAL A 35 -3.41 -5.34 -0.43
C VAL A 35 -2.13 -5.60 -1.22
N TYR A 36 -2.10 -5.11 -2.45
CA TYR A 36 -0.91 -5.17 -3.30
C TYR A 36 -0.38 -3.76 -3.46
N CYS A 37 0.89 -3.56 -3.19
CA CYS A 37 1.48 -2.22 -3.29
C CYS A 37 2.98 -2.27 -3.56
N VAL A 38 3.52 -1.14 -3.97
CA VAL A 38 4.94 -0.94 -4.15
C VAL A 38 5.41 0.07 -3.13
N SER A 39 6.41 -0.27 -2.34
CA SER A 39 7.03 0.68 -1.42
C SER A 39 8.33 1.20 -2.01
N GLY A 40 8.57 2.49 -1.78
CA GLY A 40 9.85 3.11 -2.01
C GLY A 40 10.38 3.66 -0.68
N ALA A 41 11.68 3.66 -0.51
CA ALA A 41 12.31 4.19 0.68
C ALA A 41 13.56 4.99 0.30
N TRP A 42 14.15 5.63 1.28
CA TRP A 42 15.41 6.31 1.08
C TRP A 42 16.45 5.31 0.53
N GLY A 43 17.22 5.74 -0.44
CA GLY A 43 18.18 4.87 -1.10
C GLY A 43 17.68 4.29 -2.43
N GLY A 44 16.44 4.62 -2.82
CA GLY A 44 15.94 4.32 -4.15
C GLY A 44 15.49 2.90 -4.42
N GLY A 45 15.45 2.06 -3.41
CA GLY A 45 14.94 0.71 -3.56
C GLY A 45 13.43 0.70 -3.66
N LYS A 46 12.89 -0.14 -4.55
CA LYS A 46 11.44 -0.39 -4.65
C LYS A 46 11.18 -1.85 -4.35
N ALA A 47 10.15 -2.13 -3.58
CA ALA A 47 9.75 -3.48 -3.26
C ALA A 47 8.24 -3.65 -3.44
N PHE A 48 7.86 -4.76 -4.03
CA PHE A 48 6.47 -5.14 -4.16
C PHE A 48 6.04 -5.91 -2.92
N HIS A 49 4.84 -5.60 -2.43
CA HIS A 49 4.28 -6.23 -1.25
C HIS A 49 2.90 -6.79 -1.53
N ARG A 50 2.67 -7.96 -0.98
CA ARG A 50 1.34 -8.55 -0.87
C ARG A 50 1.06 -8.71 0.61
N CYS A 51 0.19 -7.87 1.15
CA CYS A 51 -0.07 -7.81 2.58
C CYS A 51 -1.51 -8.22 2.87
N LYS A 52 -1.70 -9.08 3.85
CA LYS A 52 -3.06 -9.44 4.26
C LYS A 52 -3.69 -8.26 5.00
N ILE A 53 -4.95 -7.97 4.68
CA ILE A 53 -5.73 -6.96 5.40
C ILE A 53 -6.04 -7.50 6.78
N GLN A 54 -5.78 -6.70 7.80
CA GLN A 54 -6.08 -6.99 9.18
C GLN A 54 -7.08 -5.96 9.70
N TYR A 55 -7.72 -6.28 10.80
CA TYR A 55 -8.74 -5.41 11.37
C TYR A 55 -8.44 -5.17 12.85
N THR A 56 -8.64 -3.93 13.30
CA THR A 56 -8.59 -3.60 14.72
C THR A 56 -9.85 -4.09 15.42
N ARG A 57 -9.89 -3.98 16.74
CA ARG A 57 -11.08 -4.31 17.51
C ARG A 57 -12.29 -3.48 17.10
N LYS A 58 -12.03 -2.27 16.59
CA LYS A 58 -13.09 -1.37 16.11
C LYS A 58 -13.51 -1.67 14.67
N GLY A 59 -12.89 -2.64 14.02
CA GLY A 59 -13.20 -2.99 12.65
C GLY A 59 -12.47 -2.14 11.60
N GLU A 60 -11.49 -1.35 12.00
CA GLU A 60 -10.71 -0.54 11.07
C GLU A 60 -9.69 -1.41 10.33
N ALA A 61 -9.69 -1.30 9.00
CA ALA A 61 -8.80 -2.09 8.16
C ALA A 61 -7.40 -1.47 8.09
N PHE A 62 -6.39 -2.30 8.14
CA PHE A 62 -5.00 -1.87 7.99
C PHE A 62 -4.16 -2.99 7.40
N PHE A 63 -2.96 -2.63 6.96
CA PHE A 63 -1.95 -3.61 6.52
C PHE A 63 -0.58 -3.16 7.05
N ARG A 64 0.39 -4.06 6.98
CA ARG A 64 1.74 -3.76 7.47
C ARG A 64 2.76 -3.88 6.35
N VAL A 65 3.64 -2.89 6.27
CA VAL A 65 4.78 -2.88 5.34
C VAL A 65 6.01 -2.49 6.16
N HIS A 66 7.03 -3.30 6.09
CA HIS A 66 8.27 -3.10 6.87
C HIS A 66 8.01 -2.88 8.36
N GLY A 67 7.00 -3.57 8.91
CA GLY A 67 6.63 -3.42 10.31
C GLY A 67 5.76 -2.21 10.63
N TYR A 68 5.57 -1.31 9.69
CA TYR A 68 4.70 -0.14 9.89
C TYR A 68 3.25 -0.51 9.65
N LYS A 69 2.40 -0.09 10.57
CA LYS A 69 0.95 -0.24 10.44
C LYS A 69 0.41 0.89 9.59
N ILE A 70 -0.26 0.55 8.51
CA ILE A 70 -0.79 1.53 7.55
C ILE A 70 -2.30 1.37 7.47
N PRO A 71 -3.08 2.31 8.02
CA PRO A 71 -4.53 2.28 7.90
C PRO A 71 -4.96 2.50 6.46
N LEU A 72 -5.91 1.69 5.99
CA LEU A 72 -6.41 1.82 4.63
C LEU A 72 -7.08 3.16 4.36
N ASP A 73 -7.78 3.69 5.34
CA ASP A 73 -8.47 4.97 5.20
C ASP A 73 -7.55 6.18 5.18
N GLU A 74 -6.30 6.03 5.62
CA GLU A 74 -5.29 7.09 5.51
C GLU A 74 -4.62 7.12 4.14
N CYS A 75 -4.82 6.10 3.32
CA CYS A 75 -4.27 6.08 1.98
C CYS A 75 -5.08 7.02 1.09
N ILE A 76 -4.41 8.00 0.52
CA ILE A 76 -5.05 9.00 -0.30
C ILE A 76 -5.39 8.38 -1.66
N LYS A 77 -6.67 8.37 -2.00
CA LYS A 77 -7.11 7.95 -3.33
C LYS A 77 -6.82 9.05 -4.33
N MET A 78 -6.04 8.71 -5.34
CA MET A 78 -5.65 9.66 -6.37
C MET A 78 -6.56 9.48 -7.58
N GLY A 79 -7.36 10.49 -7.84
CA GLY A 79 -7.99 10.83 -9.10
C GLY A 79 -8.52 9.75 -10.04
N VAL A 80 -9.24 8.82 -9.57
CA VAL A 80 -9.90 7.90 -10.49
C VAL A 80 -11.29 8.40 -10.82
#